data_ce74257327900b2c2d912f416bec3a1d
#
_entry.id   ce74257327900b2c2d912f416bec3a1d
#
_cell.length_a   1.000
_cell.length_b   1.000
_cell.length_c   1.000
_cell.angle_alpha   90.00
_cell.angle_beta   90.00
_cell.angle_gamma   90.00
#
_symmetry.space_group_name_H-M   'P 1'
#
loop_
_entity.id
_entity.type
_entity.pdbx_description
1 polymer ?
#
loop_
_entity_poly.entity_id
_entity_poly.type
_entity_poly.pdbx_seq_one_letter_code
_entity_poly.pdbx_strand_id
1 'polypeptide(L)'
;LAAAVILTLNKNNTLSSAKEAVFRQDIATMKEELEIYKANITYKGENPETLNADKKSDPSVQEIITSMSNKYANIFKIEKGKLAYIGKNKDEYLIAKDMGLIPEGTLFDDDILEKLRPFITEWTVDAGDSIQLPLQSHVNIGYNFTVDYGDGTGEYKITSAKDENKVHTYKDAGVYTVTIKGKCSVFEFSKDSTSKDKITKIVQWGNVFNKSIWNGVDFLNCTNLRGKIPSPSKNSFAKITYNWQGIFNGCKNIEGPISSDFFANCTPDTVNSAFFGCENLTGSIPEDLFINCDKVTSFGNIFSNCKSLTGNIPENLFINCKNVTSFKNTFYGCNGLTGSIPENLFKNNSKVIDFDSVFAYCKNLTGSIPENLFANCPEVEIFGNDWWGGCFCSCENLTGKIPENLFVNNTDATDFSHTFRDCSNLTGTPPPLWERQNITNSGYCFIGCNLLSLNEVPKSWGGNKKD
;
A
#
# COMPACT_ATOMS: atom_id res chain seq x y z
N LEU A 1 -20.88 14.82 30.52
CA LEU A 1 -21.20 15.80 29.46
C LEU A 1 -21.15 15.07 28.13
N ALA A 2 -22.33 14.57 27.70
CA ALA A 2 -22.50 13.88 26.43
C ALA A 2 -22.25 14.87 25.28
N ALA A 3 -21.21 14.68 24.50
CA ALA A 3 -21.06 15.31 23.23
C ALA A 3 -22.01 14.63 22.23
N ALA A 4 -23.08 15.32 21.86
CA ALA A 4 -23.97 14.90 20.81
C ALA A 4 -23.21 14.97 19.48
N VAL A 5 -22.82 13.81 18.95
CA VAL A 5 -22.35 13.69 17.58
C VAL A 5 -23.59 13.61 16.69
N ILE A 6 -23.89 14.70 15.99
CA ILE A 6 -24.93 14.69 14.95
C ILE A 6 -24.36 13.95 13.75
N LEU A 7 -24.74 12.69 13.60
CA LEU A 7 -24.48 11.85 12.43
C LEU A 7 -25.63 12.02 11.44
N THR A 8 -25.33 12.55 10.27
CA THR A 8 -26.23 12.48 9.11
C THR A 8 -26.36 11.01 8.69
N LEU A 9 -27.57 10.51 8.85
CA LEU A 9 -27.94 9.10 8.79
C LEU A 9 -28.07 8.58 7.35
N ASN A 10 -27.21 7.64 7.01
CA ASN A 10 -27.55 6.64 5.99
C ASN A 10 -28.06 5.40 6.74
N LYS A 11 -29.33 5.03 6.55
CA LYS A 11 -30.13 4.19 7.46
C LYS A 11 -29.59 2.79 7.80
N ASN A 12 -28.63 2.25 7.08
CA ASN A 12 -28.14 0.88 7.28
C ASN A 12 -26.80 0.75 8.03
N ASN A 13 -26.00 1.81 8.15
CA ASN A 13 -24.67 1.75 8.81
C ASN A 13 -24.64 2.27 10.26
N THR A 14 -25.62 3.03 10.69
CA THR A 14 -25.62 3.72 12.00
C THR A 14 -25.96 2.81 13.17
N LEU A 15 -26.78 1.79 12.95
CA LEU A 15 -27.12 0.83 14.01
C LEU A 15 -25.93 -0.09 14.34
N SER A 16 -25.11 -0.39 13.33
CA SER A 16 -23.85 -1.16 13.48
C SER A 16 -22.79 -0.36 14.25
N SER A 17 -22.60 0.92 13.89
CA SER A 17 -21.58 1.77 14.53
C SER A 17 -21.90 2.09 15.99
N ALA A 18 -23.18 2.30 16.31
CA ALA A 18 -23.61 2.54 17.69
C ALA A 18 -23.44 1.28 18.56
N LYS A 19 -23.78 0.10 18.04
CA LYS A 19 -23.56 -1.18 18.74
C LYS A 19 -22.09 -1.48 18.92
N GLU A 20 -21.26 -1.17 17.92
CA GLU A 20 -19.80 -1.30 18.03
C GLU A 20 -19.25 -0.39 19.13
N ALA A 21 -19.65 0.86 19.18
CA ALA A 21 -19.21 1.82 20.19
C ALA A 21 -19.59 1.35 21.61
N VAL A 22 -20.81 0.85 21.81
CA VAL A 22 -21.25 0.28 23.07
C VAL A 22 -20.42 -0.95 23.45
N PHE A 23 -20.19 -1.86 22.51
CA PHE A 23 -19.42 -3.07 22.76
C PHE A 23 -17.95 -2.77 23.11
N ARG A 24 -17.31 -1.82 22.44
CA ARG A 24 -15.96 -1.34 22.76
C ARG A 24 -15.90 -0.70 24.15
N GLN A 25 -16.91 0.08 24.51
CA GLN A 25 -16.99 0.70 25.83
C GLN A 25 -17.13 -0.36 26.95
N ASP A 26 -18.01 -1.34 26.74
CA ASP A 26 -18.21 -2.44 27.69
C ASP A 26 -16.93 -3.26 27.90
N ILE A 27 -16.19 -3.55 26.82
CA ILE A 27 -14.87 -4.20 26.90
C ILE A 27 -13.88 -3.36 27.70
N ALA A 28 -13.82 -2.05 27.45
CA ALA A 28 -12.91 -1.16 28.15
C ALA A 28 -13.19 -1.16 29.66
N THR A 29 -14.45 -1.11 30.04
CA THR A 29 -14.87 -1.18 31.45
C THR A 29 -14.54 -2.54 32.09
N MET A 30 -14.78 -3.66 31.40
CA MET A 30 -14.38 -4.99 31.90
C MET A 30 -12.86 -5.12 32.12
N LYS A 31 -12.05 -4.53 31.24
CA LYS A 31 -10.59 -4.49 31.39
C LYS A 31 -10.18 -3.69 32.64
N GLU A 32 -10.78 -2.53 32.83
CA GLU A 32 -10.49 -1.66 33.97
C GLU A 32 -10.86 -2.37 35.29
N GLU A 33 -12.02 -2.96 35.42
CA GLU A 33 -12.44 -3.74 36.59
C GLU A 33 -11.51 -4.93 36.84
N LEU A 34 -11.07 -5.62 35.78
CA LEU A 34 -10.10 -6.71 35.91
C LEU A 34 -8.75 -6.23 36.46
N GLU A 35 -8.25 -5.09 36.00
CA GLU A 35 -6.98 -4.53 36.53
C GLU A 35 -7.12 -4.09 38.00
N ILE A 36 -8.25 -3.54 38.39
CA ILE A 36 -8.55 -3.23 39.82
C ILE A 36 -8.56 -4.51 40.65
N TYR A 37 -9.20 -5.57 40.17
CA TYR A 37 -9.24 -6.86 40.84
C TYR A 37 -7.84 -7.48 40.97
N LYS A 38 -7.04 -7.46 39.92
CA LYS A 38 -5.64 -7.94 39.91
C LYS A 38 -4.77 -7.21 40.93
N ALA A 39 -4.92 -5.88 41.03
CA ALA A 39 -4.23 -5.07 42.02
C ALA A 39 -4.59 -5.51 43.44
N ASN A 40 -5.88 -5.79 43.70
CA ASN A 40 -6.37 -6.22 45.00
C ASN A 40 -5.84 -7.61 45.42
N ILE A 41 -5.80 -8.59 44.49
CA ILE A 41 -5.25 -9.92 44.78
C ILE A 41 -3.73 -9.91 44.92
N THR A 42 -3.02 -9.08 44.14
CA THR A 42 -1.58 -8.88 44.30
C THR A 42 -1.25 -8.28 45.65
N TYR A 43 -2.04 -7.35 46.15
CA TYR A 43 -1.90 -6.78 47.48
C TYR A 43 -2.07 -7.84 48.56
N LYS A 44 -2.90 -8.89 48.35
CA LYS A 44 -3.08 -10.03 49.23
C LYS A 44 -2.01 -11.15 49.08
N GLY A 45 -1.01 -10.94 48.21
CA GLY A 45 0.08 -11.88 47.96
C GLY A 45 -0.24 -12.99 46.96
N GLU A 46 -1.36 -12.89 46.24
CA GLU A 46 -1.76 -13.87 45.23
C GLU A 46 -1.21 -13.48 43.85
N ASN A 47 -0.95 -14.48 42.99
CA ASN A 47 -0.45 -14.22 41.63
C ASN A 47 -1.59 -14.02 40.64
N PRO A 48 -1.75 -12.82 40.05
CA PRO A 48 -2.84 -12.50 39.08
C PRO A 48 -2.80 -13.38 37.82
N GLU A 49 -1.66 -13.92 37.42
CA GLU A 49 -1.54 -14.76 36.22
C GLU A 49 -2.14 -16.16 36.42
N THR A 50 -2.47 -16.54 37.65
CA THR A 50 -3.14 -17.81 37.94
C THR A 50 -4.67 -17.76 37.84
N LEU A 51 -5.23 -16.55 37.59
CA LEU A 51 -6.68 -16.38 37.46
C LEU A 51 -7.21 -17.02 36.17
N ASN A 52 -8.09 -18.00 36.34
CA ASN A 52 -8.82 -18.65 35.24
C ASN A 52 -10.31 -18.75 35.61
N ALA A 53 -11.18 -18.27 34.73
CA ALA A 53 -12.63 -18.32 34.91
C ALA A 53 -13.23 -19.74 34.90
N ASP A 54 -12.45 -20.75 34.48
CA ASP A 54 -12.89 -22.15 34.46
C ASP A 54 -12.86 -22.82 35.82
N LYS A 55 -12.25 -22.20 36.83
CA LYS A 55 -12.31 -22.69 38.18
C LYS A 55 -13.57 -22.18 38.86
N LYS A 56 -14.57 -23.04 39.00
CA LYS A 56 -15.78 -22.84 39.80
C LYS A 56 -15.55 -22.37 41.26
N SER A 57 -14.30 -22.13 41.62
CA SER A 57 -13.86 -21.81 42.98
C SER A 57 -13.66 -20.31 43.25
N ASP A 58 -13.72 -19.45 42.25
CA ASP A 58 -13.61 -17.98 42.45
C ASP A 58 -14.80 -17.24 41.81
N PRO A 59 -15.92 -17.11 42.54
CA PRO A 59 -17.11 -16.42 42.06
C PRO A 59 -16.85 -14.95 41.70
N SER A 60 -15.85 -14.30 42.33
CA SER A 60 -15.57 -12.89 42.12
C SER A 60 -15.01 -12.58 40.72
N VAL A 61 -14.29 -13.50 40.09
CA VAL A 61 -13.78 -13.33 38.72
C VAL A 61 -14.90 -13.41 37.68
N GLN A 62 -15.88 -14.31 37.90
CA GLN A 62 -17.05 -14.42 37.04
C GLN A 62 -18.00 -13.24 37.23
N GLU A 63 -18.05 -12.65 38.41
CA GLU A 63 -18.86 -11.47 38.73
C GLU A 63 -18.39 -10.25 37.94
N ILE A 64 -17.09 -10.10 37.65
CA ILE A 64 -16.56 -9.02 36.82
C ILE A 64 -17.20 -9.04 35.42
N ILE A 65 -17.36 -10.23 34.83
CA ILE A 65 -17.96 -10.38 33.50
C ILE A 65 -19.49 -10.27 33.58
N THR A 66 -20.10 -10.83 34.62
CA THR A 66 -21.57 -10.90 34.79
C THR A 66 -22.15 -9.60 35.34
N SER A 67 -21.38 -8.80 36.10
CA SER A 67 -21.82 -7.49 36.62
C SER A 67 -22.26 -6.53 35.54
N MET A 68 -21.64 -6.61 34.37
CA MET A 68 -21.96 -5.72 33.25
C MET A 68 -23.22 -6.14 32.47
N SER A 69 -23.41 -7.42 32.22
CA SER A 69 -24.62 -8.00 31.64
C SER A 69 -24.49 -9.52 31.56
N ASN A 70 -25.55 -10.24 31.87
CA ASN A 70 -25.62 -11.70 31.62
C ASN A 70 -25.31 -12.08 30.17
N LYS A 71 -25.43 -11.14 29.23
CA LYS A 71 -25.08 -11.27 27.82
C LYS A 71 -23.59 -11.63 27.62
N TYR A 72 -22.70 -11.12 28.47
CA TYR A 72 -21.26 -11.28 28.30
C TYR A 72 -20.68 -12.54 28.98
N ALA A 73 -21.42 -13.14 29.89
CA ALA A 73 -21.00 -14.34 30.64
C ALA A 73 -20.61 -15.53 29.75
N ASN A 74 -21.21 -15.64 28.56
CA ASN A 74 -20.97 -16.74 27.60
C ASN A 74 -20.07 -16.37 26.43
N ILE A 75 -19.61 -15.13 26.34
CA ILE A 75 -18.78 -14.66 25.22
C ILE A 75 -17.42 -14.12 25.63
N PHE A 76 -17.21 -13.96 26.94
CA PHE A 76 -15.88 -13.64 27.52
C PHE A 76 -15.50 -14.65 28.61
N LYS A 77 -14.21 -14.86 28.78
CA LYS A 77 -13.59 -15.57 29.92
C LYS A 77 -12.36 -14.82 30.39
N ILE A 78 -11.91 -15.12 31.58
CA ILE A 78 -10.58 -14.71 32.06
C ILE A 78 -9.66 -15.91 32.00
N GLU A 79 -8.54 -15.79 31.34
CA GLU A 79 -7.54 -16.82 31.16
C GLU A 79 -6.15 -16.23 31.46
N LYS A 80 -5.43 -16.84 32.40
CA LYS A 80 -4.12 -16.36 32.88
C LYS A 80 -4.13 -14.85 33.22
N GLY A 81 -5.17 -14.40 33.91
CA GLY A 81 -5.33 -13.00 34.32
C GLY A 81 -5.63 -12.03 33.19
N LYS A 82 -6.01 -12.50 32.01
CA LYS A 82 -6.37 -11.65 30.86
C LYS A 82 -7.80 -11.93 30.42
N LEU A 83 -8.51 -10.87 30.05
CA LEU A 83 -9.83 -11.01 29.42
C LEU A 83 -9.67 -11.60 28.03
N ALA A 84 -10.41 -12.65 27.72
CA ALA A 84 -10.40 -13.33 26.43
C ALA A 84 -11.83 -13.44 25.87
N TYR A 85 -12.00 -13.15 24.58
CA TYR A 85 -13.27 -13.33 23.87
C TYR A 85 -13.40 -14.78 23.38
N ILE A 86 -14.55 -15.40 23.67
CA ILE A 86 -14.89 -16.78 23.29
C ILE A 86 -16.21 -16.88 22.54
N GLY A 87 -16.83 -15.74 22.22
CA GLY A 87 -18.10 -15.68 21.50
C GLY A 87 -17.98 -16.12 20.04
N LYS A 88 -19.12 -16.35 19.42
CA LYS A 88 -19.24 -16.78 18.02
C LYS A 88 -19.84 -15.71 17.12
N ASN A 89 -20.07 -14.49 17.64
CA ASN A 89 -20.60 -13.38 16.85
C ASN A 89 -19.46 -12.73 16.06
N LYS A 90 -19.69 -12.55 14.77
CA LYS A 90 -18.73 -12.03 13.82
C LYS A 90 -18.23 -10.61 14.16
N ASP A 91 -19.16 -9.69 14.35
CA ASP A 91 -18.81 -8.29 14.53
C ASP A 91 -18.11 -8.08 15.88
N GLU A 92 -18.61 -8.76 16.91
CA GLU A 92 -17.99 -8.76 18.26
C GLU A 92 -16.58 -9.36 18.24
N TYR A 93 -16.36 -10.46 17.49
CA TYR A 93 -15.05 -11.07 17.33
C TYR A 93 -14.03 -10.12 16.69
N LEU A 94 -14.43 -9.41 15.64
CA LEU A 94 -13.54 -8.46 14.96
C LEU A 94 -13.12 -7.32 15.89
N ILE A 95 -14.07 -6.81 16.68
CA ILE A 95 -13.80 -5.78 17.69
C ILE A 95 -12.90 -6.34 18.78
N ALA A 96 -13.19 -7.54 19.30
CA ALA A 96 -12.39 -8.20 20.32
C ALA A 96 -10.95 -8.46 19.85
N LYS A 97 -10.74 -8.82 18.59
CA LYS A 97 -9.43 -9.00 17.98
C LYS A 97 -8.66 -7.67 17.88
N ASP A 98 -9.28 -6.63 17.40
CA ASP A 98 -8.73 -5.27 17.33
C ASP A 98 -8.31 -4.75 18.72
N MET A 99 -9.04 -5.15 19.74
CA MET A 99 -8.76 -4.83 21.14
C MET A 99 -7.79 -5.79 21.85
N GLY A 100 -7.21 -6.76 21.13
CA GLY A 100 -6.22 -7.70 21.66
C GLY A 100 -6.77 -8.75 22.65
N LEU A 101 -8.04 -9.13 22.51
CA LEU A 101 -8.73 -10.06 23.41
C LEU A 101 -8.81 -11.50 22.89
N ILE A 102 -8.19 -11.76 21.73
CA ILE A 102 -8.11 -13.13 21.21
C ILE A 102 -6.83 -13.75 21.74
N PRO A 103 -6.89 -14.85 22.48
CA PRO A 103 -5.72 -15.53 23.01
C PRO A 103 -4.74 -15.92 21.91
N GLU A 104 -3.44 -15.76 22.19
CA GLU A 104 -2.37 -16.18 21.28
C GLU A 104 -2.46 -17.70 21.05
N GLY A 105 -2.48 -18.13 19.79
CA GLY A 105 -2.66 -19.54 19.44
C GLY A 105 -4.11 -20.03 19.39
N THR A 106 -5.10 -19.16 19.58
CA THR A 106 -6.50 -19.52 19.28
C THR A 106 -6.63 -19.65 17.77
N LEU A 107 -6.59 -20.88 17.29
CA LEU A 107 -6.87 -21.22 15.90
C LEU A 107 -8.37 -21.09 15.70
N PHE A 108 -8.79 -19.97 15.14
CA PHE A 108 -10.06 -19.97 14.44
C PHE A 108 -9.85 -20.76 13.14
N ASP A 109 -10.80 -21.62 12.87
CA ASP A 109 -10.88 -22.31 11.59
C ASP A 109 -10.74 -21.27 10.48
N ASP A 110 -9.76 -21.46 9.56
CA ASP A 110 -9.52 -20.57 8.45
C ASP A 110 -10.82 -20.27 7.66
N ASP A 111 -11.76 -21.24 7.61
CA ASP A 111 -13.08 -21.09 7.01
C ASP A 111 -13.99 -20.08 7.76
N ILE A 112 -13.86 -19.95 9.06
CA ILE A 112 -14.62 -18.95 9.84
C ILE A 112 -14.06 -17.56 9.60
N LEU A 113 -12.74 -17.41 9.52
CA LEU A 113 -12.08 -16.15 9.20
C LEU A 113 -12.38 -15.69 7.78
N GLU A 114 -12.42 -16.61 6.82
CA GLU A 114 -12.80 -16.33 5.43
C GLU A 114 -14.26 -15.85 5.32
N LYS A 115 -15.16 -16.41 6.11
CA LYS A 115 -16.56 -15.96 6.18
C LYS A 115 -16.76 -14.63 6.90
N LEU A 116 -15.83 -14.24 7.77
CA LEU A 116 -15.97 -13.08 8.65
C LEU A 116 -15.67 -11.73 7.97
N ARG A 117 -14.86 -11.72 6.89
CA ARG A 117 -14.46 -10.49 6.20
C ARG A 117 -14.69 -10.59 4.70
N PRO A 118 -15.83 -10.15 4.22
CA PRO A 118 -16.11 -10.11 2.78
C PRO A 118 -15.21 -9.08 2.09
N PHE A 119 -14.89 -9.33 0.84
CA PHE A 119 -14.41 -8.32 -0.08
C PHE A 119 -15.62 -7.56 -0.62
N ILE A 120 -15.61 -6.23 -0.48
CA ILE A 120 -16.75 -5.37 -0.83
C ILE A 120 -16.28 -4.30 -1.78
N THR A 121 -16.99 -4.18 -2.90
CA THR A 121 -16.76 -3.19 -3.95
C THR A 121 -18.07 -2.52 -4.35
N GLU A 122 -17.98 -1.30 -4.90
CA GLU A 122 -19.11 -0.62 -5.53
C GLU A 122 -18.94 -0.62 -7.05
N TRP A 123 -20.02 -0.82 -7.76
CA TRP A 123 -20.08 -0.86 -9.22
C TRP A 123 -21.19 0.04 -9.71
N THR A 124 -20.90 0.85 -10.73
CA THR A 124 -21.91 1.69 -11.39
C THR A 124 -22.27 1.07 -12.73
N VAL A 125 -23.54 0.88 -12.98
CA VAL A 125 -24.07 0.25 -14.19
C VAL A 125 -25.26 1.02 -14.73
N ASP A 126 -25.49 0.94 -16.04
CA ASP A 126 -26.70 1.38 -16.69
C ASP A 126 -27.76 0.23 -16.69
N ALA A 127 -29.02 0.56 -16.97
CA ALA A 127 -30.09 -0.43 -17.04
C ALA A 127 -29.81 -1.46 -18.16
N GLY A 128 -29.87 -2.73 -17.83
CA GLY A 128 -29.55 -3.83 -18.73
C GLY A 128 -28.08 -4.17 -18.85
N ASP A 129 -27.22 -3.44 -18.15
CA ASP A 129 -25.77 -3.71 -18.15
C ASP A 129 -25.42 -4.98 -17.38
N SER A 130 -24.37 -5.63 -17.84
CA SER A 130 -23.76 -6.75 -17.11
C SER A 130 -22.39 -6.39 -16.56
N ILE A 131 -22.06 -6.93 -15.40
CA ILE A 131 -20.69 -6.98 -14.92
C ILE A 131 -20.18 -8.42 -14.98
N GLN A 132 -18.86 -8.57 -15.16
CA GLN A 132 -18.18 -9.84 -15.06
C GLN A 132 -17.09 -9.75 -14.01
N LEU A 133 -17.12 -10.65 -13.02
CA LEU A 133 -16.02 -10.77 -12.06
C LEU A 133 -14.76 -11.23 -12.77
N PRO A 134 -13.60 -10.57 -12.57
CA PRO A 134 -12.37 -10.81 -13.32
C PRO A 134 -11.62 -12.05 -12.80
N LEU A 135 -12.27 -13.21 -12.90
CA LEU A 135 -11.74 -14.49 -12.45
C LEU A 135 -10.91 -15.15 -13.54
N GLN A 136 -9.76 -15.73 -13.17
CA GLN A 136 -8.81 -16.34 -14.10
C GLN A 136 -8.74 -17.85 -13.98
N SER A 137 -8.60 -18.55 -15.12
CA SER A 137 -8.40 -20.01 -15.18
C SER A 137 -6.91 -20.32 -15.29
N HIS A 138 -6.30 -20.74 -14.18
CA HIS A 138 -4.93 -21.27 -14.16
C HIS A 138 -4.86 -22.59 -13.41
N VAL A 139 -3.83 -23.37 -13.67
CA VAL A 139 -3.55 -24.60 -12.91
C VAL A 139 -3.29 -24.25 -11.45
N ASN A 140 -3.94 -24.93 -10.53
CA ASN A 140 -3.86 -24.74 -9.07
C ASN A 140 -4.59 -23.49 -8.50
N ILE A 141 -5.44 -22.78 -9.29
CA ILE A 141 -6.32 -21.76 -8.79
C ILE A 141 -7.66 -22.39 -8.38
N GLY A 142 -8.08 -22.13 -7.15
CA GLY A 142 -9.36 -22.60 -6.62
C GLY A 142 -10.28 -21.46 -6.20
N TYR A 143 -11.54 -21.59 -6.52
CA TYR A 143 -12.60 -20.72 -6.09
C TYR A 143 -13.59 -21.48 -5.22
N ASN A 144 -14.04 -20.90 -4.14
CA ASN A 144 -15.09 -21.43 -3.30
C ASN A 144 -15.69 -20.26 -2.50
N PHE A 145 -16.45 -19.39 -3.17
CA PHE A 145 -17.04 -18.22 -2.57
C PHE A 145 -18.50 -18.04 -2.97
N THR A 146 -19.22 -17.21 -2.22
CA THR A 146 -20.51 -16.66 -2.62
C THR A 146 -20.35 -15.20 -3.00
N VAL A 147 -21.13 -14.73 -3.96
CA VAL A 147 -21.24 -13.34 -4.35
C VAL A 147 -22.70 -12.88 -4.23
N ASP A 148 -22.88 -11.74 -3.58
CA ASP A 148 -24.11 -10.96 -3.62
C ASP A 148 -23.86 -9.74 -4.50
N TYR A 149 -24.64 -9.56 -5.54
CA TYR A 149 -24.51 -8.44 -6.49
C TYR A 149 -25.20 -7.16 -6.03
N GLY A 150 -25.87 -7.18 -4.89
CA GLY A 150 -26.43 -6.01 -4.22
C GLY A 150 -27.75 -5.50 -4.79
N ASP A 151 -28.39 -6.24 -5.70
CA ASP A 151 -29.69 -5.90 -6.34
C ASP A 151 -30.88 -6.66 -5.76
N GLY A 152 -30.66 -7.45 -4.70
CA GLY A 152 -31.68 -8.23 -4.03
C GLY A 152 -32.02 -9.57 -4.68
N THR A 153 -31.31 -9.98 -5.71
CA THR A 153 -31.47 -11.30 -6.36
C THR A 153 -30.95 -12.47 -5.55
N GLY A 154 -30.13 -12.17 -4.48
CA GLY A 154 -29.58 -13.14 -3.55
C GLY A 154 -28.11 -13.46 -3.77
N GLU A 155 -27.62 -14.51 -3.09
CA GLU A 155 -26.23 -14.95 -3.17
C GLU A 155 -26.06 -16.08 -4.20
N TYR A 156 -25.04 -15.96 -5.03
CA TYR A 156 -24.64 -16.95 -6.02
C TYR A 156 -23.35 -17.65 -5.60
N LYS A 157 -23.29 -18.98 -5.72
CA LYS A 157 -22.11 -19.78 -5.43
C LYS A 157 -21.22 -19.82 -6.65
N ILE A 158 -19.92 -19.56 -6.47
CA ILE A 158 -18.89 -19.67 -7.52
C ILE A 158 -17.79 -20.64 -7.08
N THR A 159 -17.52 -21.63 -7.93
CA THR A 159 -16.52 -22.67 -7.66
C THR A 159 -15.45 -22.76 -8.73
N SER A 160 -15.56 -22.05 -9.84
CA SER A 160 -14.56 -21.98 -10.90
C SER A 160 -14.57 -20.65 -11.63
N ALA A 161 -13.50 -20.34 -12.36
CA ALA A 161 -13.44 -19.15 -13.22
C ALA A 161 -14.37 -19.25 -14.46
N LYS A 162 -14.89 -20.44 -14.76
CA LYS A 162 -15.81 -20.68 -15.87
C LYS A 162 -17.27 -20.67 -15.43
N ASP A 163 -17.51 -20.44 -14.14
CA ASP A 163 -18.88 -20.39 -13.57
C ASP A 163 -19.67 -19.27 -14.26
N GLU A 164 -20.89 -19.60 -14.71
CA GLU A 164 -21.76 -18.63 -15.39
C GLU A 164 -22.19 -17.49 -14.46
N ASN A 165 -22.34 -17.77 -13.16
CA ASN A 165 -22.72 -16.79 -12.16
C ASN A 165 -21.64 -15.70 -11.91
N LYS A 166 -20.46 -15.78 -12.54
CA LYS A 166 -19.50 -14.67 -12.51
C LYS A 166 -19.95 -13.47 -13.33
N VAL A 167 -20.92 -13.66 -14.22
CA VAL A 167 -21.55 -12.61 -15.02
C VAL A 167 -22.92 -12.33 -14.42
N HIS A 168 -23.23 -11.07 -14.13
CA HIS A 168 -24.50 -10.65 -13.59
C HIS A 168 -25.05 -9.45 -14.36
N THR A 169 -26.33 -9.51 -14.73
CA THR A 169 -27.01 -8.45 -15.48
C THR A 169 -27.99 -7.71 -14.56
N TYR A 170 -27.82 -6.41 -14.45
CA TYR A 170 -28.66 -5.54 -13.64
C TYR A 170 -29.86 -5.06 -14.44
N LYS A 171 -31.05 -5.12 -13.83
CA LYS A 171 -32.28 -4.64 -14.47
C LYS A 171 -32.34 -3.11 -14.55
N ASP A 172 -31.90 -2.44 -13.48
CA ASP A 172 -32.00 -1.00 -13.33
C ASP A 172 -30.62 -0.37 -13.25
N ALA A 173 -30.51 0.88 -13.71
CA ALA A 173 -29.28 1.65 -13.54
C ALA A 173 -29.06 2.00 -12.06
N GLY A 174 -27.78 1.99 -11.61
CA GLY A 174 -27.49 2.33 -10.22
C GLY A 174 -26.05 2.08 -9.81
N VAL A 175 -25.80 2.31 -8.52
CA VAL A 175 -24.58 1.92 -7.84
C VAL A 175 -24.89 0.73 -6.96
N TYR A 176 -24.24 -0.38 -7.21
CA TYR A 176 -24.46 -1.64 -6.52
C TYR A 176 -23.27 -2.04 -5.69
N THR A 177 -23.54 -2.55 -4.48
CA THR A 177 -22.49 -3.07 -3.58
C THR A 177 -22.34 -4.56 -3.80
N VAL A 178 -21.25 -4.94 -4.45
CA VAL A 178 -20.92 -6.36 -4.69
C VAL A 178 -20.12 -6.89 -3.51
N THR A 179 -20.62 -7.97 -2.91
CA THR A 179 -20.03 -8.58 -1.70
C THR A 179 -19.60 -10.02 -1.99
N ILE A 180 -18.31 -10.30 -1.82
CA ILE A 180 -17.72 -11.64 -2.00
C ILE A 180 -17.33 -12.22 -0.64
N LYS A 181 -17.77 -13.45 -0.33
CA LYS A 181 -17.49 -14.19 0.92
C LYS A 181 -16.94 -15.57 0.59
N GLY A 182 -15.83 -15.95 1.20
CA GLY A 182 -15.18 -17.24 0.99
C GLY A 182 -13.87 -17.12 0.22
N LYS A 183 -13.42 -18.17 -0.47
CA LYS A 183 -12.13 -18.21 -1.14
C LYS A 183 -12.22 -17.75 -2.59
N CYS A 184 -11.65 -16.58 -2.88
CA CYS A 184 -11.43 -16.05 -4.23
C CYS A 184 -9.91 -15.96 -4.47
N SER A 185 -9.32 -16.91 -5.17
CA SER A 185 -7.87 -16.96 -5.29
C SER A 185 -7.30 -15.89 -6.21
N VAL A 186 -8.06 -15.45 -7.21
CA VAL A 186 -7.61 -14.46 -8.22
C VAL A 186 -8.76 -13.56 -8.60
N PHE A 187 -8.46 -12.25 -8.66
CA PHE A 187 -9.38 -11.19 -9.05
C PHE A 187 -8.60 -10.13 -9.86
N GLU A 188 -8.39 -10.39 -11.16
CA GLU A 188 -7.46 -9.63 -12.00
C GLU A 188 -8.13 -9.02 -13.21
N PHE A 189 -8.17 -7.70 -13.28
CA PHE A 189 -8.65 -6.95 -14.44
C PHE A 189 -7.62 -6.92 -15.59
N SER A 190 -6.37 -7.25 -15.36
CA SER A 190 -5.34 -7.30 -16.40
C SER A 190 -5.69 -8.24 -17.55
N LYS A 191 -6.40 -9.32 -17.26
CA LYS A 191 -6.80 -10.37 -18.22
C LYS A 191 -8.22 -10.21 -18.73
N ASP A 192 -9.09 -9.49 -18.00
CA ASP A 192 -10.47 -9.24 -18.36
C ASP A 192 -10.72 -7.75 -18.53
N SER A 193 -11.20 -7.34 -19.69
CA SER A 193 -11.41 -5.95 -20.03
C SER A 193 -12.86 -5.48 -19.95
N THR A 194 -13.81 -6.41 -19.79
CA THR A 194 -15.25 -6.12 -20.05
C THR A 194 -15.92 -5.26 -18.97
N SER A 195 -15.37 -5.21 -17.75
CA SER A 195 -16.04 -4.54 -16.62
C SER A 195 -15.14 -3.53 -15.88
N LYS A 196 -13.98 -3.18 -16.44
CA LYS A 196 -13.03 -2.24 -15.82
C LYS A 196 -13.63 -0.86 -15.53
N ASP A 197 -14.49 -0.41 -16.43
CA ASP A 197 -15.08 0.92 -16.33
C ASP A 197 -16.30 0.97 -15.39
N LYS A 198 -16.74 -0.18 -14.90
CA LYS A 198 -17.95 -0.28 -14.04
C LYS A 198 -17.61 -0.32 -12.56
N ILE A 199 -16.43 -0.81 -12.17
CA ILE A 199 -16.00 -0.78 -10.78
C ILE A 199 -15.62 0.65 -10.38
N THR A 200 -16.22 1.14 -9.30
CA THR A 200 -16.06 2.55 -8.88
C THR A 200 -15.43 2.72 -7.50
N LYS A 201 -15.44 1.68 -6.64
CA LYS A 201 -14.84 1.80 -5.31
C LYS A 201 -14.49 0.46 -4.70
N ILE A 202 -13.38 0.43 -3.95
CA ILE A 202 -13.07 -0.61 -2.99
C ILE A 202 -13.55 -0.11 -1.63
N VAL A 203 -14.60 -0.75 -1.09
CA VAL A 203 -15.17 -0.39 0.21
C VAL A 203 -14.40 -1.07 1.34
N GLN A 204 -14.09 -2.35 1.14
CA GLN A 204 -13.41 -3.18 2.11
C GLN A 204 -12.61 -4.27 1.42
N TRP A 205 -11.36 -4.41 1.82
CA TRP A 205 -10.60 -5.64 1.57
C TRP A 205 -11.13 -6.74 2.48
N GLY A 206 -11.30 -7.93 1.96
CA GLY A 206 -11.72 -9.08 2.76
C GLY A 206 -10.58 -10.07 2.99
N ASN A 207 -10.88 -11.19 3.64
CA ASN A 207 -9.97 -12.34 3.76
C ASN A 207 -10.19 -13.36 2.62
N VAL A 208 -10.75 -12.91 1.49
CA VAL A 208 -11.10 -13.76 0.37
C VAL A 208 -9.90 -14.16 -0.48
N PHE A 209 -8.84 -13.35 -0.48
CA PHE A 209 -7.63 -13.53 -1.25
C PHE A 209 -6.58 -14.27 -0.42
N ASN A 210 -6.69 -15.59 -0.30
CA ASN A 210 -5.80 -16.37 0.55
C ASN A 210 -4.71 -17.04 -0.29
N LYS A 211 -3.43 -16.77 0.02
CA LYS A 211 -2.21 -17.41 -0.49
C LYS A 211 -2.27 -17.75 -1.99
N SER A 212 -2.40 -16.75 -2.84
CA SER A 212 -2.20 -16.95 -4.28
C SER A 212 -0.70 -17.01 -4.57
N ILE A 213 -0.28 -18.00 -5.34
CA ILE A 213 1.12 -18.23 -5.75
C ILE A 213 1.56 -17.24 -6.84
N TRP A 214 0.60 -16.48 -7.41
CA TRP A 214 0.78 -15.53 -8.53
C TRP A 214 -0.03 -14.26 -8.25
N ASN A 215 0.16 -13.23 -9.06
CA ASN A 215 -0.58 -11.96 -8.99
C ASN A 215 -2.07 -12.22 -8.69
N GLY A 216 -2.50 -12.10 -7.44
CA GLY A 216 -3.84 -12.55 -7.07
C GLY A 216 -4.93 -11.51 -7.24
N VAL A 217 -4.54 -10.23 -7.25
CA VAL A 217 -5.50 -9.10 -7.29
C VAL A 217 -4.87 -7.95 -8.06
N ASP A 218 -5.54 -7.48 -9.11
CA ASP A 218 -5.22 -6.20 -9.73
C ASP A 218 -6.48 -5.46 -10.19
N PHE A 219 -6.36 -4.14 -10.27
CA PHE A 219 -7.35 -3.21 -10.80
C PHE A 219 -6.78 -2.46 -12.01
N LEU A 220 -5.96 -3.13 -12.80
CA LEU A 220 -5.26 -2.53 -13.93
C LEU A 220 -6.22 -1.78 -14.87
N ASN A 221 -5.97 -0.46 -15.02
CA ASN A 221 -6.77 0.43 -15.85
C ASN A 221 -8.26 0.54 -15.44
N CYS A 222 -8.59 0.29 -14.17
CA CYS A 222 -9.92 0.61 -13.64
C CYS A 222 -10.04 2.12 -13.45
N THR A 223 -10.24 2.85 -14.56
CA THR A 223 -10.18 4.32 -14.59
C THR A 223 -11.31 4.99 -13.84
N ASN A 224 -12.43 4.30 -13.58
CA ASN A 224 -13.54 4.82 -12.79
C ASN A 224 -13.43 4.50 -11.30
N LEU A 225 -12.39 3.77 -10.87
CA LEU A 225 -12.13 3.51 -9.47
C LEU A 225 -11.74 4.82 -8.76
N ARG A 226 -12.49 5.22 -7.73
CA ARG A 226 -12.44 6.54 -7.08
C ARG A 226 -12.34 6.43 -5.57
N GLY A 227 -12.02 7.59 -4.97
CA GLY A 227 -11.94 7.75 -3.51
C GLY A 227 -10.70 7.10 -2.92
N LYS A 228 -10.64 7.12 -1.60
CA LYS A 228 -9.51 6.59 -0.84
C LYS A 228 -9.50 5.07 -0.87
N ILE A 229 -8.34 4.50 -1.16
CA ILE A 229 -8.14 3.05 -1.02
C ILE A 229 -8.06 2.71 0.47
N PRO A 230 -8.91 1.79 0.99
CA PRO A 230 -8.78 1.33 2.36
C PRO A 230 -7.44 0.60 2.55
N SER A 231 -6.82 0.73 3.73
CA SER A 231 -5.59 0.00 4.02
C SER A 231 -5.86 -1.51 4.12
N PRO A 232 -5.13 -2.34 3.37
CA PRO A 232 -5.26 -3.79 3.49
C PRO A 232 -4.84 -4.31 4.87
N SER A 233 -3.85 -3.66 5.50
CA SER A 233 -3.27 -4.09 6.78
C SER A 233 -4.25 -4.07 7.94
N LYS A 234 -5.19 -3.10 7.98
CA LYS A 234 -6.21 -2.99 9.02
C LYS A 234 -7.23 -4.12 8.98
N ASN A 235 -7.33 -4.82 7.87
CA ASN A 235 -8.36 -5.83 7.63
C ASN A 235 -7.82 -7.26 7.63
N SER A 236 -6.63 -7.50 8.22
CA SER A 236 -6.02 -8.84 8.33
C SER A 236 -5.95 -9.58 7.00
N PHE A 237 -5.28 -9.00 6.03
CA PHE A 237 -4.62 -9.83 5.05
C PHE A 237 -3.58 -10.65 5.80
N ALA A 238 -3.97 -11.83 6.28
CA ALA A 238 -3.04 -12.79 6.79
C ALA A 238 -2.05 -13.08 5.65
N LYS A 239 -0.94 -12.31 5.63
CA LYS A 239 0.20 -12.51 4.73
C LYS A 239 -0.17 -12.67 3.25
N ILE A 240 -0.70 -11.61 2.60
CA ILE A 240 -0.48 -11.48 1.16
C ILE A 240 1.01 -11.20 1.01
N THR A 241 1.79 -12.27 0.79
CA THR A 241 3.24 -12.23 0.83
C THR A 241 3.88 -11.96 -0.52
N TYR A 242 3.13 -11.84 -1.66
CA TYR A 242 3.83 -12.13 -2.89
C TYR A 242 3.84 -11.04 -3.95
N ASN A 243 2.74 -10.48 -4.37
CA ASN A 243 2.80 -9.64 -5.56
C ASN A 243 1.80 -8.49 -5.52
N TRP A 244 2.34 -7.29 -5.36
CA TRP A 244 1.60 -6.03 -5.47
C TRP A 244 1.90 -5.31 -6.79
N GLN A 245 2.54 -6.03 -7.73
CA GLN A 245 2.90 -5.48 -9.02
C GLN A 245 1.66 -5.00 -9.77
N GLY A 246 1.63 -3.71 -10.10
CA GLY A 246 0.60 -3.11 -10.94
C GLY A 246 -0.80 -3.11 -10.35
N ILE A 247 -0.99 -3.35 -9.04
CA ILE A 247 -2.33 -3.52 -8.43
C ILE A 247 -3.29 -2.38 -8.79
N PHE A 248 -2.82 -1.12 -8.84
CA PHE A 248 -3.61 0.05 -9.23
C PHE A 248 -3.05 0.75 -10.47
N ASN A 249 -2.26 0.04 -11.28
CA ASN A 249 -1.68 0.62 -12.48
C ASN A 249 -2.78 1.18 -13.40
N GLY A 250 -2.69 2.48 -13.72
CA GLY A 250 -3.64 3.18 -14.56
C GLY A 250 -4.97 3.55 -13.90
N CYS A 251 -5.13 3.36 -12.60
CA CYS A 251 -6.31 3.81 -11.84
C CYS A 251 -6.24 5.32 -11.59
N LYS A 252 -6.46 6.11 -12.64
CA LYS A 252 -6.24 7.57 -12.66
C LYS A 252 -7.02 8.33 -11.61
N ASN A 253 -8.21 7.87 -11.26
CA ASN A 253 -9.18 8.57 -10.44
C ASN A 253 -9.18 8.13 -8.96
N ILE A 254 -8.25 7.28 -8.53
CA ILE A 254 -8.02 7.03 -7.12
C ILE A 254 -7.57 8.33 -6.45
N GLU A 255 -8.16 8.63 -5.30
CA GLU A 255 -7.97 9.88 -4.56
C GLU A 255 -7.49 9.62 -3.13
N GLY A 256 -7.08 10.70 -2.45
CA GLY A 256 -6.68 10.69 -1.04
C GLY A 256 -5.26 10.15 -0.83
N PRO A 257 -4.77 10.21 0.41
CA PRO A 257 -3.42 9.79 0.73
C PRO A 257 -3.29 8.27 0.78
N ILE A 258 -2.10 7.78 0.46
CA ILE A 258 -1.70 6.41 0.77
C ILE A 258 -1.62 6.28 2.29
N SER A 259 -2.19 5.22 2.85
CA SER A 259 -2.09 4.98 4.29
C SER A 259 -0.67 4.52 4.66
N SER A 260 -0.10 5.03 5.76
CA SER A 260 1.22 4.60 6.25
C SER A 260 1.31 3.10 6.55
N ASP A 261 0.17 2.48 6.89
CA ASP A 261 0.07 1.07 7.18
C ASP A 261 -0.32 0.21 5.95
N PHE A 262 -0.24 0.77 4.71
CA PHE A 262 -0.68 0.07 3.50
C PHE A 262 0.02 -1.29 3.32
N PHE A 263 1.33 -1.36 3.55
CA PHE A 263 2.12 -2.59 3.51
C PHE A 263 2.51 -3.12 4.91
N ALA A 264 1.94 -2.60 6.01
CA ALA A 264 2.41 -2.90 7.37
C ALA A 264 2.34 -4.39 7.75
N ASN A 265 1.33 -5.12 7.27
CA ASN A 265 1.17 -6.56 7.51
C ASN A 265 1.52 -7.43 6.29
N CYS A 266 2.15 -6.84 5.28
CA CYS A 266 2.58 -7.51 4.07
C CYS A 266 4.11 -7.56 4.04
N THR A 267 4.67 -8.62 3.48
CA THR A 267 6.08 -8.69 3.10
C THR A 267 6.14 -8.90 1.59
N PRO A 268 5.91 -7.83 0.79
CA PRO A 268 5.84 -7.98 -0.65
C PRO A 268 7.20 -8.41 -1.23
N ASP A 269 7.17 -9.30 -2.22
CA ASP A 269 8.34 -9.63 -3.02
C ASP A 269 8.54 -8.63 -4.15
N THR A 270 7.44 -8.03 -4.65
CA THR A 270 7.47 -6.97 -5.66
C THR A 270 6.33 -5.97 -5.45
N VAL A 271 6.64 -4.71 -5.73
CA VAL A 271 5.72 -3.56 -5.69
C VAL A 271 5.78 -2.74 -6.98
N ASN A 272 6.45 -3.26 -8.02
CA ASN A 272 6.63 -2.54 -9.28
C ASN A 272 5.30 -2.05 -9.83
N SER A 273 5.26 -0.80 -10.26
CA SER A 273 4.09 -0.17 -10.88
C SER A 273 2.82 -0.19 -10.02
N ALA A 274 2.90 -0.42 -8.70
CA ALA A 274 1.72 -0.59 -7.85
C ALA A 274 0.76 0.60 -7.93
N PHE A 275 1.26 1.82 -8.04
CA PHE A 275 0.49 3.05 -8.19
C PHE A 275 0.80 3.79 -9.50
N PHE A 276 1.36 3.11 -10.50
CA PHE A 276 1.69 3.73 -11.79
C PHE A 276 0.46 4.43 -12.38
N GLY A 277 0.59 5.73 -12.73
CA GLY A 277 -0.49 6.47 -13.35
C GLY A 277 -1.71 6.76 -12.47
N CYS A 278 -1.60 6.65 -11.15
CA CYS A 278 -2.62 7.09 -10.20
C CYS A 278 -2.56 8.63 -10.09
N GLU A 279 -3.00 9.32 -11.15
CA GLU A 279 -2.78 10.76 -11.35
C GLU A 279 -3.40 11.62 -10.25
N ASN A 280 -4.54 11.21 -9.69
CA ASN A 280 -5.30 11.95 -8.66
C ASN A 280 -4.98 11.50 -7.23
N LEU A 281 -4.03 10.58 -7.04
CA LEU A 281 -3.57 10.17 -5.71
C LEU A 281 -2.89 11.36 -5.02
N THR A 282 -3.39 11.77 -3.84
CA THR A 282 -2.99 13.01 -3.15
C THR A 282 -2.29 12.74 -1.81
N GLY A 283 -1.82 13.82 -1.18
CA GLY A 283 -1.11 13.76 0.09
C GLY A 283 0.37 13.40 -0.07
N SER A 284 1.07 13.31 1.04
CA SER A 284 2.49 12.95 1.06
C SER A 284 2.70 11.44 1.02
N ILE A 285 3.85 11.00 0.53
CA ILE A 285 4.30 9.62 0.65
C ILE A 285 4.63 9.38 2.13
N PRO A 286 4.03 8.37 2.79
CA PRO A 286 4.35 8.08 4.19
C PRO A 286 5.78 7.57 4.35
N GLU A 287 6.51 8.04 5.38
CA GLU A 287 7.90 7.62 5.63
C GLU A 287 8.02 6.11 5.88
N ASP A 288 7.07 5.53 6.62
CA ASP A 288 7.06 4.11 6.98
C ASP A 288 6.39 3.21 5.95
N LEU A 289 6.04 3.73 4.77
CA LEU A 289 5.26 2.97 3.77
C LEU A 289 5.92 1.63 3.41
N PHE A 290 7.25 1.58 3.31
CA PHE A 290 8.00 0.39 2.92
C PHE A 290 8.78 -0.24 4.08
N ILE A 291 8.39 0.00 5.33
CA ILE A 291 9.10 -0.48 6.53
C ILE A 291 9.26 -2.02 6.56
N ASN A 292 8.31 -2.75 5.98
CA ASN A 292 8.27 -4.22 5.91
C ASN A 292 8.61 -4.79 4.51
N CYS A 293 9.20 -3.97 3.62
CA CYS A 293 9.51 -4.35 2.24
C CYS A 293 10.98 -4.81 2.07
N ASP A 294 11.51 -5.56 3.02
CA ASP A 294 12.90 -6.03 3.06
C ASP A 294 13.27 -7.02 1.95
N LYS A 295 12.27 -7.68 1.34
CA LYS A 295 12.44 -8.62 0.22
C LYS A 295 12.34 -7.99 -1.15
N VAL A 296 11.83 -6.77 -1.25
CA VAL A 296 11.66 -6.09 -2.53
C VAL A 296 13.01 -5.85 -3.19
N THR A 297 13.09 -6.27 -4.45
CA THR A 297 14.30 -6.08 -5.28
C THR A 297 14.18 -4.92 -6.26
N SER A 298 12.97 -4.40 -6.50
CA SER A 298 12.75 -3.28 -7.40
C SER A 298 11.55 -2.44 -6.99
N PHE A 299 11.71 -1.12 -7.06
CA PHE A 299 10.64 -0.13 -6.95
C PHE A 299 10.28 0.50 -8.32
N GLY A 300 10.57 -0.22 -9.38
CA GLY A 300 10.35 0.29 -10.74
C GLY A 300 8.93 0.80 -10.95
N ASN A 301 8.82 2.04 -11.41
CA ASN A 301 7.56 2.72 -11.73
C ASN A 301 6.54 2.84 -10.59
N ILE A 302 6.89 2.60 -9.33
CA ILE A 302 5.88 2.47 -8.26
C ILE A 302 4.97 3.70 -8.13
N PHE A 303 5.52 4.92 -8.25
CA PHE A 303 4.77 6.18 -8.22
C PHE A 303 4.81 6.92 -9.57
N SER A 304 5.31 6.28 -10.62
CA SER A 304 5.43 6.93 -11.92
C SER A 304 4.09 7.54 -12.35
N ASN A 305 4.11 8.83 -12.73
CA ASN A 305 2.93 9.62 -13.08
C ASN A 305 1.86 9.78 -12.00
N CYS A 306 2.23 9.68 -10.71
CA CYS A 306 1.38 10.12 -9.60
C CYS A 306 1.48 11.65 -9.44
N LYS A 307 0.87 12.38 -10.38
CA LYS A 307 1.07 13.83 -10.56
C LYS A 307 0.60 14.68 -9.37
N SER A 308 -0.37 14.17 -8.61
CA SER A 308 -1.00 14.87 -7.48
C SER A 308 -0.44 14.51 -6.10
N LEU A 309 0.54 13.59 -6.03
CA LEU A 309 1.30 13.39 -4.79
C LEU A 309 2.06 14.66 -4.43
N THR A 310 2.01 15.06 -3.16
CA THR A 310 2.55 16.33 -2.66
C THR A 310 3.53 16.13 -1.50
N GLY A 311 4.17 17.23 -1.07
CA GLY A 311 5.14 17.19 0.01
C GLY A 311 6.51 16.69 -0.42
N ASN A 312 7.38 16.45 0.54
CA ASN A 312 8.75 16.03 0.31
C ASN A 312 8.85 14.51 0.12
N ILE A 313 9.89 14.06 -0.58
CA ILE A 313 10.27 12.65 -0.57
C ILE A 313 10.82 12.34 0.84
N PRO A 314 10.30 11.33 1.56
CA PRO A 314 10.79 11.01 2.91
C PRO A 314 12.22 10.44 2.88
N GLU A 315 13.08 10.92 3.78
CA GLU A 315 14.50 10.54 3.82
C GLU A 315 14.71 9.05 4.10
N ASN A 316 13.88 8.44 4.96
CA ASN A 316 14.02 7.04 5.36
C ASN A 316 13.10 6.09 4.58
N LEU A 317 12.48 6.54 3.48
CA LEU A 317 11.50 5.77 2.72
C LEU A 317 11.98 4.35 2.35
N PHE A 318 13.25 4.18 1.97
CA PHE A 318 13.81 2.90 1.54
C PHE A 318 14.80 2.29 2.53
N ILE A 319 14.82 2.76 3.79
CA ILE A 319 15.86 2.40 4.78
C ILE A 319 15.96 0.91 5.05
N ASN A 320 14.85 0.17 4.98
CA ASN A 320 14.81 -1.29 5.21
C ASN A 320 14.91 -2.12 3.92
N CYS A 321 14.90 -1.49 2.75
CA CYS A 321 14.84 -2.16 1.45
C CYS A 321 16.23 -2.50 0.90
N LYS A 322 17.03 -3.28 1.65
CA LYS A 322 18.44 -3.53 1.38
C LYS A 322 18.75 -4.42 0.16
N ASN A 323 17.73 -5.06 -0.41
CA ASN A 323 17.86 -5.96 -1.54
C ASN A 323 17.50 -5.33 -2.89
N VAL A 324 17.24 -4.02 -2.90
CA VAL A 324 16.83 -3.30 -4.11
C VAL A 324 18.01 -3.21 -5.08
N THR A 325 17.73 -3.57 -6.33
CA THR A 325 18.65 -3.45 -7.47
C THR A 325 18.21 -2.38 -8.47
N SER A 326 16.95 -1.93 -8.45
CA SER A 326 16.47 -0.91 -9.38
C SER A 326 15.46 0.04 -8.74
N PHE A 327 15.67 1.34 -8.97
CA PHE A 327 14.72 2.43 -8.71
C PHE A 327 14.23 3.09 -10.02
N LYS A 328 14.31 2.37 -11.13
CA LYS A 328 13.90 2.87 -12.44
C LYS A 328 12.52 3.51 -12.41
N ASN A 329 12.40 4.76 -12.88
CA ASN A 329 11.14 5.51 -12.95
C ASN A 329 10.37 5.63 -11.61
N THR A 330 11.00 5.45 -10.46
CA THR A 330 10.29 5.38 -9.15
C THR A 330 9.39 6.59 -8.93
N PHE A 331 9.89 7.81 -9.19
CA PHE A 331 9.14 9.07 -9.06
C PHE A 331 8.92 9.77 -10.40
N TYR A 332 9.11 9.08 -11.53
CA TYR A 332 8.93 9.67 -12.86
C TYR A 332 7.61 10.44 -12.98
N GLY A 333 7.66 11.72 -13.36
CA GLY A 333 6.47 12.53 -13.59
C GLY A 333 5.65 12.88 -12.32
N CYS A 334 6.22 12.72 -11.13
CA CYS A 334 5.57 13.13 -9.87
C CYS A 334 5.66 14.66 -9.70
N ASN A 335 4.93 15.40 -10.52
CA ASN A 335 5.01 16.86 -10.56
C ASN A 335 4.55 17.57 -9.28
N GLY A 336 3.77 16.93 -8.44
CA GLY A 336 3.30 17.50 -7.18
C GLY A 336 4.30 17.38 -6.01
N LEU A 337 5.34 16.55 -6.14
CA LEU A 337 6.40 16.45 -5.13
C LEU A 337 7.23 17.75 -5.07
N THR A 338 7.55 18.20 -3.87
CA THR A 338 8.24 19.45 -3.58
C THR A 338 9.43 19.25 -2.64
N GLY A 339 10.14 20.33 -2.34
CA GLY A 339 11.30 20.29 -1.44
C GLY A 339 12.54 19.71 -2.10
N SER A 340 13.57 19.44 -1.32
CA SER A 340 14.85 18.92 -1.81
C SER A 340 14.86 17.38 -1.87
N ILE A 341 15.71 16.84 -2.72
CA ILE A 341 16.03 15.41 -2.72
C ILE A 341 16.79 15.11 -1.42
N PRO A 342 16.36 14.13 -0.61
CA PRO A 342 17.06 13.81 0.64
C PRO A 342 18.41 13.17 0.38
N GLU A 343 19.46 13.61 1.09
CA GLU A 343 20.82 13.12 0.92
C GLU A 343 20.97 11.63 1.26
N ASN A 344 20.26 11.16 2.29
CA ASN A 344 20.36 9.78 2.77
C ASN A 344 19.30 8.84 2.17
N LEU A 345 18.58 9.25 1.13
CA LEU A 345 17.45 8.49 0.55
C LEU A 345 17.86 7.05 0.19
N PHE A 346 19.06 6.86 -0.36
CA PHE A 346 19.55 5.55 -0.82
C PHE A 346 20.70 4.98 0.04
N LYS A 347 20.88 5.48 1.26
CA LYS A 347 22.06 5.13 2.10
C LYS A 347 22.21 3.63 2.41
N ASN A 348 21.12 2.85 2.37
CA ASN A 348 21.11 1.42 2.67
C ASN A 348 20.91 0.52 1.43
N ASN A 349 20.96 1.09 0.22
CA ASN A 349 20.62 0.38 -1.02
C ASN A 349 21.87 0.08 -1.86
N SER A 350 22.86 -0.60 -1.27
CA SER A 350 24.18 -0.82 -1.89
C SER A 350 24.20 -1.73 -3.13
N LYS A 351 23.11 -2.45 -3.39
CA LYS A 351 22.97 -3.38 -4.53
C LYS A 351 22.32 -2.75 -5.76
N VAL A 352 22.07 -1.45 -5.74
CA VAL A 352 21.38 -0.78 -6.84
C VAL A 352 22.31 -0.69 -8.05
N ILE A 353 21.79 -1.17 -9.19
CA ILE A 353 22.44 -1.08 -10.49
C ILE A 353 21.78 -0.05 -11.42
N ASP A 354 20.51 0.36 -11.14
CA ASP A 354 19.72 1.13 -12.09
C ASP A 354 18.94 2.25 -11.38
N PHE A 355 19.32 3.51 -11.70
CA PHE A 355 18.64 4.75 -11.31
C PHE A 355 18.02 5.49 -12.52
N ASP A 356 17.81 4.78 -13.63
CA ASP A 356 17.20 5.39 -14.80
C ASP A 356 15.90 6.11 -14.44
N SER A 357 15.84 7.39 -14.82
CA SER A 357 14.65 8.24 -14.73
C SER A 357 14.02 8.32 -13.32
N VAL A 358 14.79 8.04 -12.25
CA VAL A 358 14.21 7.95 -10.89
C VAL A 358 13.48 9.22 -10.47
N PHE A 359 13.98 10.42 -10.85
CA PHE A 359 13.35 11.72 -10.57
C PHE A 359 12.90 12.45 -11.86
N ALA A 360 12.98 11.79 -13.01
CA ALA A 360 12.69 12.47 -14.28
C ALA A 360 11.29 13.11 -14.26
N TYR A 361 11.20 14.33 -14.78
CA TYR A 361 9.97 15.14 -14.81
C TYR A 361 9.37 15.48 -13.43
N CYS A 362 10.15 15.40 -12.36
CA CYS A 362 9.75 15.95 -11.05
C CYS A 362 10.01 17.47 -11.03
N LYS A 363 9.21 18.21 -11.77
CA LYS A 363 9.47 19.64 -12.07
C LYS A 363 9.49 20.55 -10.84
N ASN A 364 8.81 20.17 -9.76
CA ASN A 364 8.69 20.98 -8.53
C ASN A 364 9.66 20.59 -7.42
N LEU A 365 10.56 19.61 -7.64
CA LEU A 365 11.69 19.41 -6.74
C LEU A 365 12.63 20.61 -6.80
N THR A 366 13.11 21.07 -5.65
CA THR A 366 13.91 22.29 -5.49
C THR A 366 15.20 22.01 -4.72
N GLY A 367 16.04 23.06 -4.57
CA GLY A 367 17.33 22.93 -3.88
C GLY A 367 18.42 22.31 -4.76
N SER A 368 19.54 21.98 -4.14
CA SER A 368 20.69 21.38 -4.83
C SER A 368 20.59 19.87 -4.86
N ILE A 369 21.25 19.25 -5.82
CA ILE A 369 21.47 17.79 -5.83
C ILE A 369 22.45 17.48 -4.68
N PRO A 370 22.11 16.56 -3.76
CA PRO A 370 23.00 16.20 -2.66
C PRO A 370 24.26 15.47 -3.14
N GLU A 371 25.43 15.85 -2.62
CA GLU A 371 26.71 15.28 -3.04
C GLU A 371 26.84 13.78 -2.77
N ASN A 372 26.27 13.31 -1.63
CA ASN A 372 26.39 11.90 -1.22
C ASN A 372 25.20 11.04 -1.63
N LEU A 373 24.31 11.54 -2.49
CA LEU A 373 23.06 10.85 -2.86
C LEU A 373 23.29 9.39 -3.32
N PHE A 374 24.34 9.15 -4.11
CA PHE A 374 24.68 7.82 -4.65
C PHE A 374 25.94 7.20 -4.02
N ALA A 375 26.50 7.82 -2.97
CA ALA A 375 27.78 7.43 -2.40
C ALA A 375 27.79 5.97 -1.88
N ASN A 376 26.64 5.45 -1.46
CA ASN A 376 26.50 4.09 -0.92
C ASN A 376 25.98 3.07 -1.96
N CYS A 377 25.96 3.42 -3.24
CA CYS A 377 25.45 2.56 -4.32
C CYS A 377 26.57 2.27 -5.35
N PRO A 378 27.65 1.54 -4.98
CA PRO A 378 28.83 1.37 -5.86
C PRO A 378 28.55 0.55 -7.12
N GLU A 379 27.54 -0.31 -7.13
CA GLU A 379 27.22 -1.22 -8.24
C GLU A 379 26.41 -0.56 -9.36
N VAL A 380 26.19 0.76 -9.31
CA VAL A 380 25.34 1.45 -10.31
C VAL A 380 26.01 1.44 -11.69
N GLU A 381 25.26 0.95 -12.66
CA GLU A 381 25.63 0.92 -14.09
C GLU A 381 24.89 1.98 -14.90
N ILE A 382 23.65 2.35 -14.52
CA ILE A 382 22.71 3.11 -15.32
C ILE A 382 22.15 4.31 -14.57
N PHE A 383 22.40 5.52 -15.08
CA PHE A 383 21.75 6.79 -14.68
C PHE A 383 20.84 7.38 -15.76
N GLY A 384 20.86 6.82 -16.97
CA GLY A 384 20.11 7.32 -18.11
C GLY A 384 19.59 6.24 -19.02
N ASN A 385 18.76 6.63 -19.97
CA ASN A 385 18.37 5.81 -21.14
C ASN A 385 17.89 6.69 -22.30
N ASP A 386 17.90 6.11 -23.51
CA ASP A 386 17.55 6.82 -24.75
C ASP A 386 16.04 7.04 -24.95
N TRP A 387 15.18 6.42 -24.16
CA TRP A 387 13.74 6.37 -24.43
C TRP A 387 12.90 7.31 -23.55
N TRP A 388 13.20 7.36 -22.26
CA TRP A 388 12.34 8.03 -21.27
C TRP A 388 13.02 9.22 -20.58
N GLY A 389 14.32 9.36 -20.74
CA GLY A 389 15.15 10.36 -20.09
C GLY A 389 16.10 9.74 -19.07
N GLY A 390 16.85 10.55 -18.35
CA GLY A 390 17.80 10.10 -17.33
C GLY A 390 17.37 10.53 -15.93
N CYS A 391 18.19 10.19 -14.96
CA CYS A 391 17.93 10.27 -13.51
C CYS A 391 17.24 11.57 -13.07
N PHE A 392 17.71 12.75 -13.55
CA PHE A 392 17.18 14.07 -13.22
C PHE A 392 16.54 14.79 -14.41
N CYS A 393 16.28 14.10 -15.52
CA CYS A 393 15.74 14.72 -16.73
C CYS A 393 14.52 15.59 -16.41
N SER A 394 14.53 16.84 -16.91
CA SER A 394 13.45 17.81 -16.70
C SER A 394 13.10 18.11 -15.23
N CYS A 395 14.05 18.01 -14.32
CA CYS A 395 13.95 18.58 -12.98
C CYS A 395 14.28 20.08 -13.02
N GLU A 396 13.37 20.85 -13.64
CA GLU A 396 13.58 22.24 -14.03
C GLU A 396 13.90 23.17 -12.83
N ASN A 397 13.43 22.87 -11.62
CA ASN A 397 13.60 23.71 -10.43
C ASN A 397 14.74 23.27 -9.49
N LEU A 398 15.51 22.23 -9.85
CA LEU A 398 16.77 21.97 -9.17
C LEU A 398 17.78 23.08 -9.45
N THR A 399 18.51 23.52 -8.43
CA THR A 399 19.42 24.68 -8.48
C THR A 399 20.82 24.34 -7.98
N GLY A 400 21.74 25.29 -8.09
CA GLY A 400 23.12 25.10 -7.64
C GLY A 400 23.95 24.33 -8.65
N LYS A 401 25.13 23.89 -8.20
CA LYS A 401 26.06 23.12 -9.03
C LYS A 401 25.72 21.64 -9.02
N ILE A 402 26.05 20.93 -10.09
CA ILE A 402 26.14 19.48 -10.03
C ILE A 402 27.37 19.15 -9.16
N PRO A 403 27.23 18.42 -8.03
CA PRO A 403 28.37 18.15 -7.16
C PRO A 403 29.47 17.37 -7.89
N GLU A 404 30.73 17.78 -7.64
CA GLU A 404 31.89 17.18 -8.31
C GLU A 404 32.04 15.68 -7.96
N ASN A 405 31.71 15.32 -6.72
CA ASN A 405 31.83 13.95 -6.21
C ASN A 405 30.54 13.12 -6.33
N LEU A 406 29.48 13.63 -6.96
CA LEU A 406 28.17 12.98 -7.04
C LEU A 406 28.26 11.50 -7.49
N PHE A 407 29.13 11.21 -8.44
CA PHE A 407 29.30 9.87 -9.02
C PHE A 407 30.68 9.23 -8.71
N VAL A 408 31.41 9.74 -7.74
CA VAL A 408 32.81 9.30 -7.48
C VAL A 408 32.89 7.81 -7.14
N ASN A 409 31.90 7.27 -6.44
CA ASN A 409 31.84 5.86 -6.03
C ASN A 409 31.16 4.95 -7.08
N ASN A 410 30.57 5.52 -8.11
CA ASN A 410 29.83 4.75 -9.14
C ASN A 410 30.75 4.51 -10.35
N THR A 411 31.85 3.75 -10.12
CA THR A 411 32.87 3.52 -11.15
C THR A 411 32.40 2.67 -12.31
N ASP A 412 31.40 1.82 -12.08
CA ASP A 412 30.85 0.90 -13.07
C ASP A 412 29.75 1.54 -13.94
N ALA A 413 29.40 2.80 -13.66
CA ALA A 413 28.40 3.52 -14.42
C ALA A 413 28.85 3.75 -15.87
N THR A 414 28.05 3.28 -16.81
CA THR A 414 28.32 3.31 -18.26
C THR A 414 27.34 4.15 -19.04
N ASP A 415 26.13 4.40 -18.51
CA ASP A 415 25.07 5.15 -19.19
C ASP A 415 24.67 6.39 -18.39
N PHE A 416 24.93 7.58 -18.96
CA PHE A 416 24.54 8.89 -18.45
C PHE A 416 23.61 9.64 -19.44
N SER A 417 23.05 8.94 -20.42
CA SER A 417 22.20 9.59 -21.42
C SER A 417 21.02 10.31 -20.75
N HIS A 418 20.76 11.51 -21.19
CA HIS A 418 19.68 12.37 -20.68
C HIS A 418 19.71 12.67 -19.17
N THR A 419 20.75 12.29 -18.42
CA THR A 419 20.78 12.34 -16.94
C THR A 419 20.40 13.69 -16.37
N PHE A 420 20.87 14.80 -16.97
CA PHE A 420 20.55 16.18 -16.56
C PHE A 420 19.79 16.96 -17.64
N ARG A 421 19.28 16.28 -18.65
CA ARG A 421 18.57 16.95 -19.74
C ARG A 421 17.47 17.88 -19.20
N ASP A 422 17.40 19.10 -19.74
CA ASP A 422 16.42 20.11 -19.40
C ASP A 422 16.39 20.52 -17.89
N CYS A 423 17.49 20.32 -17.16
CA CYS A 423 17.69 20.87 -15.82
C CYS A 423 18.11 22.35 -15.94
N SER A 424 17.19 23.21 -16.33
CA SER A 424 17.43 24.57 -16.79
C SER A 424 18.02 25.52 -15.74
N ASN A 425 17.85 25.23 -14.45
CA ASN A 425 18.32 26.07 -13.33
C ASN A 425 19.59 25.56 -12.65
N LEU A 426 20.19 24.46 -13.09
CA LEU A 426 21.52 24.04 -12.64
C LEU A 426 22.59 24.99 -13.16
N THR A 427 23.61 25.30 -12.34
CA THR A 427 24.62 26.31 -12.62
C THR A 427 26.04 25.75 -12.47
N GLY A 428 27.04 26.53 -12.91
CA GLY A 428 28.44 26.18 -12.79
C GLY A 428 28.95 25.23 -13.86
N THR A 429 30.10 24.63 -13.65
CA THR A 429 30.70 23.67 -14.59
C THR A 429 30.31 22.28 -14.15
N PRO A 430 29.79 21.42 -15.03
CA PRO A 430 29.47 20.05 -14.69
C PRO A 430 30.75 19.22 -14.44
N PRO A 431 30.70 18.16 -13.61
CA PRO A 431 31.82 17.26 -13.43
C PRO A 431 32.21 16.61 -14.76
N PRO A 432 33.51 16.32 -14.99
CA PRO A 432 34.03 15.85 -16.28
C PRO A 432 33.73 14.36 -16.52
N LEU A 433 32.46 13.99 -16.56
CA LEU A 433 32.00 12.60 -16.77
C LEU A 433 32.48 12.01 -18.10
N TRP A 434 32.72 12.84 -19.10
CA TRP A 434 33.25 12.47 -20.44
C TRP A 434 34.73 12.01 -20.44
N GLU A 435 35.42 12.17 -19.32
CA GLU A 435 36.80 11.68 -19.17
C GLU A 435 36.87 10.21 -18.71
N ARG A 436 35.73 9.64 -18.31
CA ARG A 436 35.61 8.22 -17.95
C ARG A 436 35.79 7.32 -19.17
N GLN A 437 36.50 6.21 -19.01
CA GLN A 437 36.85 5.31 -20.11
C GLN A 437 35.79 4.27 -20.45
N ASN A 438 34.82 4.04 -19.53
CA ASN A 438 33.84 2.98 -19.64
C ASN A 438 32.44 3.47 -20.11
N ILE A 439 32.33 4.72 -20.57
CA ILE A 439 31.04 5.27 -21.00
C ILE A 439 30.62 4.65 -22.33
N THR A 440 29.43 4.06 -22.34
CA THR A 440 28.80 3.47 -23.53
C THR A 440 27.70 4.36 -24.11
N ASN A 441 27.06 5.18 -23.25
CA ASN A 441 26.00 6.08 -23.66
C ASN A 441 26.01 7.39 -22.84
N SER A 442 25.95 8.51 -23.51
CA SER A 442 26.00 9.84 -22.90
C SER A 442 25.10 10.85 -23.62
N GLY A 443 24.35 10.37 -24.61
CA GLY A 443 23.57 11.24 -25.49
C GLY A 443 22.68 12.21 -24.72
N TYR A 444 22.73 13.48 -25.09
CA TYR A 444 21.87 14.54 -24.56
C TYR A 444 21.96 14.78 -23.03
N CYS A 445 23.02 14.33 -22.37
CA CYS A 445 23.17 14.40 -20.90
C CYS A 445 22.92 15.80 -20.35
N PHE A 446 23.45 16.85 -20.99
CA PHE A 446 23.35 18.24 -20.53
C PHE A 446 22.54 19.15 -21.47
N ILE A 447 21.82 18.60 -22.43
CA ILE A 447 21.02 19.44 -23.33
C ILE A 447 19.93 20.18 -22.57
N GLY A 448 19.68 21.45 -22.86
CA GLY A 448 18.68 22.26 -22.16
C GLY A 448 19.13 22.81 -20.79
N CYS A 449 20.35 22.51 -20.34
CA CYS A 449 20.93 23.07 -19.11
C CYS A 449 21.52 24.47 -19.39
N ASN A 450 20.67 25.46 -19.58
CA ASN A 450 21.05 26.76 -20.13
C ASN A 450 21.95 27.60 -19.22
N LEU A 451 22.05 27.31 -17.94
CA LEU A 451 22.88 28.04 -16.96
C LEU A 451 24.19 27.30 -16.63
N LEU A 452 24.41 26.11 -17.19
CA LEU A 452 25.69 25.41 -17.05
C LEU A 452 26.76 26.00 -17.98
N SER A 453 28.02 25.98 -17.52
CA SER A 453 29.19 26.33 -18.34
C SER A 453 29.58 25.12 -19.21
N LEU A 454 29.05 25.05 -20.41
CA LEU A 454 29.17 23.87 -21.31
C LEU A 454 30.33 23.96 -22.31
N ASN A 455 31.25 24.94 -22.18
CA ASN A 455 32.33 25.16 -23.20
C ASN A 455 33.32 23.97 -23.27
N GLU A 456 33.56 23.28 -22.19
CA GLU A 456 34.45 22.11 -22.13
C GLU A 456 33.71 20.77 -22.30
N VAL A 457 32.38 20.80 -22.33
CA VAL A 457 31.54 19.62 -22.48
C VAL A 457 31.46 19.24 -23.98
N PRO A 458 31.75 17.97 -24.34
CA PRO A 458 31.63 17.48 -25.70
C PRO A 458 30.22 17.63 -26.29
N LYS A 459 30.09 17.75 -27.60
CA LYS A 459 28.78 17.86 -28.27
C LYS A 459 27.94 16.60 -28.12
N SER A 460 28.58 15.45 -28.13
CA SER A 460 27.93 14.15 -27.85
C SER A 460 27.21 14.12 -26.50
N TRP A 461 27.68 14.88 -25.52
CA TRP A 461 27.07 15.07 -24.19
C TRP A 461 26.05 16.21 -24.12
N GLY A 462 25.86 16.93 -25.22
CA GLY A 462 24.99 18.13 -25.28
C GLY A 462 25.72 19.45 -24.96
N GLY A 463 27.03 19.46 -25.02
CA GLY A 463 27.89 20.63 -24.80
C GLY A 463 28.25 21.42 -26.06
N ASN A 464 29.24 22.33 -25.91
CA ASN A 464 29.70 23.25 -26.97
C ASN A 464 31.07 22.85 -27.56
N LYS A 465 31.85 22.03 -26.87
CA LYS A 465 33.15 21.59 -27.36
C LYS A 465 33.00 20.56 -28.47
N LYS A 466 33.80 20.71 -29.54
CA LYS A 466 33.85 19.65 -30.56
C LYS A 466 34.40 18.36 -29.94
N ASP A 467 33.75 17.26 -30.33
CA ASP A 467 34.17 15.92 -29.94
C ASP A 467 35.54 15.59 -30.48
#